data_7e5250819c0ba90e22017441524fd75b
#
_entry.id   7e5250819c0ba90e22017441524fd75b
#
_cell.length_a   1.000
_cell.length_b   1.000
_cell.length_c   1.000
_cell.angle_alpha   90.00
_cell.angle_beta   90.00
_cell.angle_gamma   90.00
#
_symmetry.space_group_name_H-M   'P 1'
#
loop_
_entity.id
_entity.type
_entity.pdbx_description
1 polymer ?
#
loop_
_entity_poly.entity_id
_entity_poly.type
_entity_poly.pdbx_seq_one_letter_code
_entity_poly.pdbx_strand_id
1 'polypeptide(L)'
;MIEESINTTALFTLEDITEATKQSNFNKGLGPDCFDGNLLTQNEQLGVKVMTEIADALNNSQIPEYLRVGRLVPLQKTYTKGPSSLDDIRPIVVRSHLSKIMEKAILERIKSESPHLIQSQVYQTGFKEGSPLQFTQADF
;
A
#
# COMPACT_ATOMS: atom_id res chain seq x y z
N MET A 1 -23.29 -24.15 -4.42
CA MET A 1 -22.99 -24.07 -2.99
C MET A 1 -22.42 -22.71 -2.66
N ILE A 2 -22.57 -22.27 -1.42
CA ILE A 2 -22.14 -20.95 -0.98
C ILE A 2 -20.65 -20.73 -1.18
N GLU A 3 -19.86 -21.76 -0.96
CA GLU A 3 -18.40 -21.68 -1.08
C GLU A 3 -17.96 -21.40 -2.53
N GLU A 4 -18.63 -22.00 -3.49
CA GLU A 4 -18.31 -21.77 -4.90
C GLU A 4 -18.64 -20.34 -5.33
N SER A 5 -19.74 -19.80 -4.82
CA SER A 5 -20.11 -18.42 -5.12
C SER A 5 -19.11 -17.42 -4.57
N ILE A 6 -18.59 -17.67 -3.38
CA ILE A 6 -17.59 -16.81 -2.75
C ILE A 6 -16.27 -16.84 -3.53
N ASN A 7 -15.87 -18.02 -3.98
CA ASN A 7 -14.59 -18.16 -4.70
C ASN A 7 -14.61 -17.46 -6.06
N THR A 8 -15.75 -17.44 -6.75
CA THR A 8 -15.83 -16.83 -8.07
C THR A 8 -15.81 -15.29 -8.02
N THR A 9 -16.23 -14.70 -6.90
CA THR A 9 -16.28 -13.25 -6.76
C THR A 9 -15.00 -12.63 -6.16
N ALA A 10 -14.10 -13.45 -5.62
CA ALA A 10 -12.94 -12.96 -4.87
C ALA A 10 -11.63 -12.98 -5.65
N LEU A 11 -11.63 -13.40 -6.91
CA LEU A 11 -10.39 -13.52 -7.67
C LEU A 11 -9.87 -12.17 -8.16
N PHE A 12 -8.57 -11.97 -8.00
CA PHE A 12 -7.86 -10.84 -8.57
C PHE A 12 -7.33 -11.23 -9.95
N THR A 13 -7.54 -10.38 -10.94
CA THR A 13 -7.05 -10.60 -12.29
C THR A 13 -5.76 -9.86 -12.53
N LEU A 14 -5.06 -10.20 -13.62
CA LEU A 14 -3.87 -9.45 -14.02
C LEU A 14 -4.22 -7.98 -14.26
N GLU A 15 -5.39 -7.71 -14.78
CA GLU A 15 -5.84 -6.34 -15.03
C GLU A 15 -5.99 -5.55 -13.73
N ASP A 16 -6.52 -6.16 -12.67
CA ASP A 16 -6.63 -5.52 -11.37
C ASP A 16 -5.26 -5.09 -10.85
N ILE A 17 -4.28 -5.97 -10.98
CA ILE A 17 -2.91 -5.68 -10.50
C ILE A 17 -2.24 -4.64 -11.40
N THR A 18 -2.48 -4.70 -12.70
CA THR A 18 -1.95 -3.70 -13.64
C THR A 18 -2.46 -2.31 -13.29
N GLU A 19 -3.75 -2.20 -13.02
CA GLU A 19 -4.35 -0.91 -12.64
C GLU A 19 -3.81 -0.42 -11.31
N ALA A 20 -3.68 -1.30 -10.32
CA ALA A 20 -3.09 -0.95 -9.04
C ALA A 20 -1.65 -0.45 -9.21
N THR A 21 -0.88 -1.08 -10.09
CA THR A 21 0.48 -0.69 -10.39
C THR A 21 0.54 0.71 -10.99
N LYS A 22 -0.35 1.00 -11.94
CA LYS A 22 -0.43 2.34 -12.56
C LYS A 22 -0.77 3.43 -11.57
N GLN A 23 -1.59 3.13 -10.59
CA GLN A 23 -2.01 4.10 -9.58
C GLN A 23 -1.01 4.25 -8.44
N SER A 24 0.00 3.41 -8.37
CA SER A 24 1.00 3.46 -7.33
C SER A 24 2.11 4.44 -7.67
N ASN A 25 2.60 5.15 -6.67
CA ASN A 25 3.73 6.06 -6.82
C ASN A 25 5.00 5.38 -6.30
N PHE A 26 5.91 5.04 -7.21
CA PHE A 26 7.15 4.35 -6.88
C PHE A 26 8.33 5.31 -6.69
N ASN A 27 8.11 6.62 -6.74
CA ASN A 27 9.14 7.62 -6.46
C ASN A 27 9.28 7.87 -4.95
N LYS A 28 9.05 6.84 -4.17
CA LYS A 28 9.17 6.81 -2.72
C LYS A 28 10.33 5.89 -2.32
N GLY A 29 10.70 5.92 -1.04
CA GLY A 29 11.78 5.08 -0.56
C GLY A 29 11.56 3.58 -0.81
N LEU A 30 12.66 2.87 -1.02
CA LEU A 30 12.63 1.43 -1.24
C LEU A 30 12.45 0.69 0.08
N GLY A 31 11.71 -0.41 0.05
CA GLY A 31 11.57 -1.30 1.19
C GLY A 31 12.82 -2.16 1.41
N PRO A 32 12.74 -3.12 2.36
CA PRO A 32 13.89 -3.98 2.67
C PRO A 32 14.40 -4.81 1.50
N ASP A 33 13.54 -5.10 0.53
CA ASP A 33 13.92 -5.86 -0.67
C ASP A 33 14.66 -5.03 -1.71
N CYS A 34 14.72 -3.71 -1.53
CA CYS A 34 15.37 -2.78 -2.45
C CYS A 34 14.79 -2.85 -3.86
N PHE A 35 13.57 -3.33 -4.02
CA PHE A 35 12.92 -3.44 -5.33
C PHE A 35 12.26 -2.13 -5.72
N ASP A 36 12.63 -1.61 -6.89
CA ASP A 36 12.03 -0.40 -7.44
C ASP A 36 10.86 -0.76 -8.35
N GLY A 37 9.65 -0.36 -7.95
CA GLY A 37 8.44 -0.65 -8.71
C GLY A 37 8.41 -0.06 -10.11
N ASN A 38 9.23 0.97 -10.38
CA ASN A 38 9.34 1.53 -11.73
C ASN A 38 9.86 0.53 -12.74
N LEU A 39 10.56 -0.53 -12.30
CA LEU A 39 11.05 -1.59 -13.18
C LEU A 39 9.89 -2.34 -13.85
N LEU A 40 8.73 -2.38 -13.22
CA LEU A 40 7.56 -3.09 -13.76
C LEU A 40 7.03 -2.43 -15.03
N THR A 41 7.20 -1.12 -15.15
CA THR A 41 6.77 -0.40 -16.35
C THR A 41 7.89 -0.28 -17.39
N GLN A 42 9.14 -0.35 -16.95
CA GLN A 42 10.29 -0.26 -17.84
C GLN A 42 10.58 -1.55 -18.59
N ASN A 43 10.19 -2.69 -18.00
CA ASN A 43 10.38 -4.00 -18.61
C ASN A 43 9.05 -4.76 -18.61
N GLU A 44 8.43 -4.83 -19.79
CA GLU A 44 7.10 -5.42 -19.93
C GLU A 44 7.06 -6.89 -19.52
N GLN A 45 8.07 -7.67 -19.90
CA GLN A 45 8.11 -9.09 -19.56
C GLN A 45 8.23 -9.30 -18.07
N LEU A 46 9.10 -8.55 -17.42
CA LEU A 46 9.25 -8.61 -15.97
C LEU A 46 7.95 -8.15 -15.29
N GLY A 47 7.37 -7.07 -15.79
CA GLY A 47 6.13 -6.53 -15.23
C GLY A 47 5.01 -7.55 -15.25
N VAL A 48 4.75 -8.18 -16.39
CA VAL A 48 3.70 -9.20 -16.50
C VAL A 48 3.94 -10.36 -15.57
N LYS A 49 5.18 -10.84 -15.50
CA LYS A 49 5.53 -11.97 -14.63
C LYS A 49 5.30 -11.64 -13.16
N VAL A 50 5.77 -10.50 -12.71
CA VAL A 50 5.63 -10.10 -11.31
C VAL A 50 4.17 -9.83 -10.96
N MET A 51 3.44 -9.14 -11.83
CA MET A 51 2.03 -8.86 -11.57
C MET A 51 1.18 -10.12 -11.54
N THR A 52 1.52 -11.11 -12.37
CA THR A 52 0.85 -12.42 -12.33
C THR A 52 1.10 -13.12 -11.00
N GLU A 53 2.34 -13.08 -10.52
CA GLU A 53 2.67 -13.68 -9.23
C GLU A 53 1.97 -12.96 -8.07
N ILE A 54 1.82 -11.64 -8.15
CA ILE A 54 1.07 -10.89 -7.15
C ILE A 54 -0.40 -11.32 -7.13
N ALA A 55 -1.02 -11.43 -8.30
CA ALA A 55 -2.40 -11.89 -8.40
C ALA A 55 -2.56 -13.28 -7.81
N ASP A 56 -1.65 -14.18 -8.13
CA ASP A 56 -1.69 -15.54 -7.58
C ASP A 56 -1.54 -15.56 -6.06
N ALA A 57 -0.65 -14.74 -5.53
CA ALA A 57 -0.46 -14.65 -4.09
C ALA A 57 -1.72 -14.15 -3.38
N LEU A 58 -2.38 -13.16 -3.95
CA LEU A 58 -3.63 -12.63 -3.38
C LEU A 58 -4.75 -13.66 -3.45
N ASN A 59 -4.86 -14.36 -4.59
CA ASN A 59 -5.94 -15.34 -4.79
C ASN A 59 -5.76 -16.56 -3.89
N ASN A 60 -4.52 -16.91 -3.56
CA ASN A 60 -4.21 -18.06 -2.71
C ASN A 60 -4.00 -17.67 -1.25
N SER A 61 -4.11 -16.38 -0.93
CA SER A 61 -3.87 -15.84 0.41
C SER A 61 -2.49 -16.24 0.96
N GLN A 62 -1.51 -16.32 0.09
CA GLN A 62 -0.14 -16.73 0.44
C GLN A 62 0.84 -15.60 0.14
N ILE A 63 0.84 -14.61 0.99
CA ILE A 63 1.74 -13.47 0.84
C ILE A 63 3.09 -13.83 1.44
N PRO A 64 4.18 -13.74 0.64
CA PRO A 64 5.52 -14.03 1.15
C PRO A 64 5.86 -13.16 2.36
N GLU A 65 6.54 -13.77 3.32
CA GLU A 65 6.84 -13.08 4.57
C GLU A 65 7.70 -11.84 4.38
N TYR A 66 8.64 -11.87 3.43
CA TYR A 66 9.50 -10.71 3.19
C TYR A 66 8.72 -9.47 2.76
N LEU A 67 7.52 -9.63 2.20
CA LEU A 67 6.66 -8.51 1.84
C LEU A 67 5.90 -7.93 3.03
N ARG A 68 5.89 -8.63 4.15
CA ARG A 68 5.24 -8.16 5.38
C ARG A 68 6.19 -7.41 6.31
N VAL A 69 7.46 -7.36 5.95
CA VAL A 69 8.49 -6.69 6.75
C VAL A 69 8.73 -5.30 6.21
N GLY A 70 8.93 -4.34 7.09
CA GLY A 70 9.23 -2.97 6.73
C GLY A 70 10.58 -2.52 7.28
N ARG A 71 11.11 -1.48 6.67
CA ARG A 71 12.34 -0.83 7.14
C ARG A 71 11.94 0.36 8.01
N LEU A 72 12.39 0.36 9.25
CA LEU A 72 12.09 1.44 10.17
C LEU A 72 13.03 2.62 9.89
N VAL A 73 12.45 3.79 9.67
CA VAL A 73 13.19 5.03 9.46
C VAL A 73 12.74 6.05 10.50
N PRO A 74 13.62 6.44 11.43
CA PRO A 74 13.29 7.51 12.36
C PRO A 74 13.43 8.85 11.68
N LEU A 75 12.37 9.66 11.71
CA LEU A 75 12.40 11.01 11.18
C LEU A 75 12.34 12.01 12.31
N GLN A 76 13.11 13.07 12.20
CA GLN A 76 13.14 14.14 13.17
C GLN A 76 11.94 15.06 12.97
N LYS A 77 11.22 15.38 14.03
CA LYS A 77 10.06 16.26 13.97
C LYS A 77 10.43 17.72 13.71
N THR A 78 11.60 18.12 14.17
CA THR A 78 12.09 19.50 14.02
C THR A 78 13.34 19.52 13.16
N TYR A 79 13.52 20.57 12.39
CA TYR A 79 14.67 20.72 11.48
C TYR A 79 15.89 21.36 12.15
N THR A 80 15.82 21.60 13.43
CA THR A 80 16.95 22.11 14.18
C THR A 80 17.91 20.96 14.53
N LYS A 81 18.95 21.23 15.24
CA LYS A 81 19.98 20.26 15.65
C LYS A 81 19.38 18.91 16.00
N GLY A 82 20.12 17.84 15.88
CA GLY A 82 19.64 16.48 16.11
C GLY A 82 18.62 16.31 17.24
N PRO A 83 17.88 15.19 17.30
CA PRO A 83 16.80 15.04 18.26
C PRO A 83 17.33 15.12 19.70
N SER A 84 16.67 15.93 20.54
CA SER A 84 17.04 16.05 21.95
C SER A 84 16.44 14.93 22.80
N SER A 85 15.41 14.26 22.29
CA SER A 85 14.76 13.16 22.99
C SER A 85 14.02 12.28 22.00
N LEU A 86 13.53 11.12 22.47
CA LEU A 86 12.71 10.23 21.64
C LEU A 86 11.40 10.87 21.21
N ASP A 87 10.94 11.87 21.93
CA ASP A 87 9.71 12.59 21.57
C ASP A 87 9.87 13.42 20.29
N ASP A 88 11.12 13.72 19.91
CA ASP A 88 11.41 14.46 18.68
C ASP A 88 11.51 13.57 17.45
N ILE A 89 11.35 12.26 17.63
CA ILE A 89 11.49 11.30 16.54
C ILE A 89 10.11 10.78 16.14
N ARG A 90 9.85 10.76 14.83
CA ARG A 90 8.67 10.15 14.26
C ARG A 90 9.10 8.88 13.54
N PRO A 91 8.73 7.69 14.05
CA PRO A 91 9.08 6.45 13.35
C PRO A 91 8.20 6.28 12.12
N ILE A 92 8.83 5.97 11.00
CA ILE A 92 8.13 5.66 9.75
C ILE A 92 8.59 4.30 9.29
N VAL A 93 7.64 3.49 8.81
CA VAL A 93 7.95 2.18 8.25
C VAL A 93 7.85 2.26 6.73
N VAL A 94 8.95 1.93 6.05
CA VAL A 94 9.01 1.89 4.58
C VAL A 94 8.92 0.44 4.15
N ARG A 95 7.90 0.13 3.35
CA ARG A 95 7.64 -1.24 2.91
C ARG A 95 7.94 -1.39 1.43
N SER A 96 8.01 -2.65 0.98
CA SER A 96 8.23 -2.98 -0.41
C SER A 96 7.21 -2.32 -1.33
N HIS A 97 7.64 -1.89 -2.50
CA HIS A 97 6.73 -1.40 -3.54
C HIS A 97 5.74 -2.48 -3.96
N LEU A 98 6.14 -3.75 -3.91
CA LEU A 98 5.23 -4.86 -4.21
C LEU A 98 4.10 -4.95 -3.19
N SER A 99 4.39 -4.73 -1.92
CA SER A 99 3.36 -4.68 -0.87
C SER A 99 2.38 -3.55 -1.11
N LYS A 100 2.86 -2.41 -1.58
CA LYS A 100 2.00 -1.27 -1.89
C LYS A 100 1.03 -1.59 -3.03
N ILE A 101 1.50 -2.31 -4.04
CA ILE A 101 0.65 -2.74 -5.15
C ILE A 101 -0.46 -3.67 -4.63
N MET A 102 -0.10 -4.64 -3.79
CA MET A 102 -1.07 -5.55 -3.19
C MET A 102 -2.14 -4.82 -2.39
N GLU A 103 -1.71 -3.89 -1.55
CA GLU A 103 -2.63 -3.10 -0.74
C GLU A 103 -3.54 -2.22 -1.61
N LYS A 104 -2.99 -1.63 -2.66
CA LYS A 104 -3.77 -0.81 -3.58
C LYS A 104 -4.84 -1.65 -4.27
N ALA A 105 -4.48 -2.85 -4.72
CA ALA A 105 -5.43 -3.76 -5.36
C ALA A 105 -6.56 -4.14 -4.39
N ILE A 106 -6.21 -4.46 -3.15
CA ILE A 106 -7.21 -4.80 -2.13
C ILE A 106 -8.10 -3.59 -1.83
N LEU A 107 -7.52 -2.42 -1.69
CA LEU A 107 -8.28 -1.20 -1.40
C LEU A 107 -9.27 -0.88 -2.51
N GLU A 108 -8.84 -0.98 -3.76
CA GLU A 108 -9.73 -0.73 -4.90
C GLU A 108 -10.87 -1.74 -4.95
N ARG A 109 -10.60 -2.99 -4.57
CA ARG A 109 -11.64 -4.02 -4.49
C ARG A 109 -12.65 -3.67 -3.40
N ILE A 110 -12.19 -3.23 -2.24
CA ILE A 110 -13.08 -2.81 -1.16
C ILE A 110 -13.92 -1.61 -1.57
N LYS A 111 -13.33 -0.64 -2.25
CA LYS A 111 -14.06 0.53 -2.72
C LYS A 111 -15.18 0.17 -3.68
N SER A 112 -14.96 -0.80 -4.56
CA SER A 112 -15.96 -1.19 -5.55
C SER A 112 -17.04 -2.11 -5.00
N GLU A 113 -16.69 -3.05 -4.13
CA GLU A 113 -17.61 -4.06 -3.61
C GLU A 113 -18.25 -3.71 -2.29
N SER A 114 -17.54 -2.98 -1.44
CA SER A 114 -17.99 -2.68 -0.09
C SER A 114 -17.58 -1.28 0.33
N PRO A 115 -18.07 -0.25 -0.35
CA PRO A 115 -17.63 1.13 -0.07
C PRO A 115 -17.93 1.57 1.37
N HIS A 116 -18.90 0.97 2.01
CA HIS A 116 -19.26 1.29 3.39
C HIS A 116 -18.13 0.96 4.38
N LEU A 117 -17.23 0.03 4.04
CA LEU A 117 -16.13 -0.35 4.93
C LEU A 117 -15.04 0.72 5.03
N ILE A 118 -14.97 1.63 4.05
CA ILE A 118 -13.96 2.68 4.05
C ILE A 118 -14.51 4.02 4.57
N GLN A 119 -15.79 4.07 4.94
CA GLN A 119 -16.35 5.26 5.56
C GLN A 119 -15.85 5.39 6.99
N SER A 120 -15.28 6.54 7.31
CA SER A 120 -14.85 6.82 8.67
C SER A 120 -15.95 7.58 9.42
N GLN A 121 -15.85 7.60 10.74
CA GLN A 121 -16.72 8.42 11.55
C GLN A 121 -16.44 9.91 11.28
N VAL A 122 -17.42 10.74 11.61
CA VAL A 122 -17.35 12.17 11.33
C VAL A 122 -16.09 12.83 11.88
N TYR A 123 -15.63 12.37 13.04
CA TYR A 123 -14.46 12.97 13.70
C TYR A 123 -13.12 12.44 13.19
N GLN A 124 -13.13 11.41 12.36
CA GLN A 124 -11.91 10.84 11.82
C GLN A 124 -11.59 11.50 10.49
N THR A 125 -10.63 12.42 10.48
CA THR A 125 -10.21 13.13 9.26
C THR A 125 -8.88 12.62 8.71
N GLY A 126 -8.03 12.00 9.56
CA GLY A 126 -6.77 11.41 9.11
C GLY A 126 -7.01 10.10 8.38
N PHE A 127 -6.17 9.81 7.38
CA PHE A 127 -6.20 8.57 6.58
C PHE A 127 -7.48 8.36 5.79
N LYS A 128 -8.28 9.39 5.61
CA LYS A 128 -9.51 9.33 4.83
C LYS A 128 -9.34 10.14 3.56
N GLU A 129 -9.62 9.52 2.42
CA GLU A 129 -9.54 10.17 1.13
C GLU A 129 -10.53 11.33 1.06
N GLY A 130 -10.08 12.47 0.58
CA GLY A 130 -10.93 13.66 0.46
C GLY A 130 -11.15 14.44 1.73
N SER A 131 -10.60 13.99 2.86
CA SER A 131 -10.72 14.72 4.11
C SER A 131 -9.80 15.96 4.12
N PRO A 132 -10.22 17.03 4.81
CA PRO A 132 -9.41 18.25 4.85
C PRO A 132 -8.21 18.11 5.79
N LEU A 133 -7.13 17.52 5.27
CA LEU A 133 -5.92 17.27 6.04
C LEU A 133 -5.22 18.53 6.53
N GLN A 134 -5.52 19.69 5.92
CA GLN A 134 -4.93 20.95 6.31
C GLN A 134 -5.22 21.30 7.77
N PHE A 135 -6.32 20.83 8.33
CA PHE A 135 -6.60 21.06 9.74
C PHE A 135 -5.65 20.31 10.64
N THR A 136 -5.31 19.08 10.24
CA THR A 136 -4.37 18.26 10.99
C THR A 136 -2.97 18.86 10.93
N GLN A 137 -2.60 19.43 9.80
CA GLN A 137 -1.30 20.04 9.62
C GLN A 137 -1.17 21.34 10.40
N ALA A 138 -2.24 22.09 10.54
CA ALA A 138 -2.23 23.35 11.27
C ALA A 138 -2.01 23.14 12.78
N ASP A 139 -2.35 21.98 13.28
CA ASP A 139 -2.19 21.64 14.69
C ASP A 139 -0.77 21.19 15.03
N PHE A 140 0.06 21.00 14.05
CA PHE A 140 1.46 20.65 14.23
C PHE A 140 2.37 21.87 14.07
#